data_caba413dc573994278a6c335246cacea
#
_entry.id   caba413dc573994278a6c335246cacea
#
_cell.length_a   1.000
_cell.length_b   1.000
_cell.length_c   1.000
_cell.angle_alpha   90.00
_cell.angle_beta   90.00
_cell.angle_gamma   90.00
#
_symmetry.space_group_name_H-M   'P 1'
#
loop_
_entity.id
_entity.type
_entity.pdbx_description
1 polymer ?
#
loop_
_entity_poly.entity_id
_entity_poly.type
_entity_poly.pdbx_seq_one_letter_code
_entity_poly.pdbx_strand_id
1 'polypeptide(L)'
;MAEVTDIQRFVGVWELEGIEDSLGREEREDFLEGRRGGAAPAVGFEKPVGLLIYLPTGQMSVNFMGSGRAPFLREFFPTPSELAAAGAAYGGYAGRWEVDEARHEVLHHVETAFVPNRVGRTIRRSYSFKENLLLLRPIALASHDEVPERVLLWRRRS
;
A
#
# COMPACT_ATOMS: atom_id res chain seq x y z
N MET A 1 -30.66 16.89 0.10
CA MET A 1 -29.84 15.73 0.55
C MET A 1 -28.47 16.26 0.90
N ALA A 2 -27.92 15.85 2.03
CA ALA A 2 -26.55 16.26 2.40
C ALA A 2 -25.56 15.60 1.42
N GLU A 3 -24.64 16.39 0.91
CA GLU A 3 -23.57 15.90 0.05
C GLU A 3 -22.63 15.01 0.89
N VAL A 4 -22.32 13.81 0.41
CA VAL A 4 -21.43 12.86 1.10
C VAL A 4 -20.02 13.41 1.00
N THR A 5 -19.41 13.73 2.14
CA THR A 5 -18.03 14.22 2.17
C THR A 5 -17.03 13.12 1.78
N ASP A 6 -15.85 13.50 1.30
CA ASP A 6 -14.81 12.54 0.97
C ASP A 6 -14.38 11.71 2.20
N ILE A 7 -14.35 12.31 3.39
CA ILE A 7 -14.09 11.58 4.64
C ILE A 7 -15.09 10.42 4.83
N GLN A 8 -16.39 10.67 4.61
CA GLN A 8 -17.40 9.61 4.73
C GLN A 8 -17.24 8.52 3.66
N ARG A 9 -16.74 8.90 2.49
CA ARG A 9 -16.43 7.94 1.40
C ARG A 9 -15.25 7.06 1.73
N PHE A 10 -14.26 7.53 2.48
CA PHE A 10 -13.12 6.71 2.89
C PHE A 10 -13.50 5.65 3.92
N VAL A 11 -14.35 5.99 4.89
CA VAL A 11 -14.68 5.10 6.02
C VAL A 11 -15.21 3.75 5.55
N GLY A 12 -14.57 2.68 6.05
CA GLY A 12 -14.95 1.31 5.74
C GLY A 12 -13.77 0.38 5.51
N VAL A 13 -14.08 -0.77 4.97
CA VAL A 13 -13.13 -1.84 4.62
C VAL A 13 -12.98 -1.90 3.11
N TRP A 14 -11.75 -1.98 2.66
CA TRP A 14 -11.38 -2.02 1.25
C TRP A 14 -10.48 -3.23 0.99
N GLU A 15 -10.75 -3.94 -0.08
CA GLU A 15 -9.94 -5.06 -0.57
C GLU A 15 -9.06 -4.60 -1.72
N LEU A 16 -7.82 -5.06 -1.75
CA LEU A 16 -6.91 -4.75 -2.84
C LEU A 16 -7.37 -5.47 -4.11
N GLU A 17 -7.76 -4.68 -5.10
CA GLU A 17 -8.16 -5.16 -6.43
C GLU A 17 -6.96 -5.39 -7.33
N GLY A 18 -5.98 -4.50 -7.25
CA GLY A 18 -4.77 -4.56 -8.06
C GLY A 18 -3.80 -3.44 -7.79
N ILE A 19 -2.64 -3.59 -8.42
CA ILE A 19 -1.60 -2.57 -8.45
C ILE A 19 -1.29 -2.31 -9.93
N GLU A 20 -1.49 -1.08 -10.38
CA GLU A 20 -1.13 -0.64 -11.72
C GLU A 20 0.18 0.13 -11.65
N ASP A 21 1.17 -0.30 -12.41
CA ASP A 21 2.39 0.45 -12.61
C ASP A 21 2.20 1.40 -13.81
N SER A 22 2.63 2.65 -13.64
CA SER A 22 2.71 3.60 -14.76
C SER A 22 3.93 3.35 -15.66
N LEU A 23 4.81 2.43 -15.25
CA LEU A 23 5.97 2.06 -16.02
C LEU A 23 5.57 1.31 -17.29
N GLY A 24 6.09 1.72 -18.44
CA GLY A 24 5.99 0.97 -19.69
C GLY A 24 6.61 -0.43 -19.55
N ARG A 25 6.25 -1.34 -20.48
CA ARG A 25 6.71 -2.73 -20.41
C ARG A 25 8.24 -2.86 -20.37
N GLU A 26 8.95 -2.06 -21.15
CA GLU A 26 10.42 -2.03 -21.18
C GLU A 26 11.03 -1.49 -19.89
N GLU A 27 10.45 -0.42 -19.33
CA GLU A 27 10.89 0.16 -18.06
C GLU A 27 10.66 -0.81 -16.89
N ARG A 28 9.61 -1.61 -16.97
CA ARG A 28 9.30 -2.66 -16.01
C ARG A 28 10.31 -3.80 -16.05
N GLU A 29 10.71 -4.22 -17.26
CA GLU A 29 11.73 -5.26 -17.44
C GLU A 29 13.10 -4.79 -16.94
N ASP A 30 13.51 -3.55 -17.25
CA ASP A 30 14.75 -2.94 -16.76
C ASP A 30 14.78 -2.79 -15.23
N PHE A 31 13.64 -2.49 -14.63
CA PHE A 31 13.49 -2.41 -13.18
C PHE A 31 13.57 -3.80 -12.52
N LEU A 32 12.92 -4.82 -13.11
CA LEU A 32 12.96 -6.21 -12.64
C LEU A 32 14.34 -6.84 -12.76
N GLU A 33 15.14 -6.44 -13.77
CA GLU A 33 16.50 -6.91 -13.96
C GLU A 33 17.56 -6.14 -13.14
N GLY A 34 17.13 -5.17 -12.32
CA GLY A 34 18.02 -4.37 -11.46
C GLY A 34 18.93 -3.41 -12.22
N ARG A 35 18.64 -3.12 -13.49
CA ARG A 35 19.42 -2.21 -14.35
C ARG A 35 19.20 -0.74 -14.01
N ARG A 36 18.09 -0.41 -13.38
CA ARG A 36 17.83 0.91 -12.80
C ARG A 36 17.86 0.77 -11.28
N GLY A 37 18.71 1.54 -10.63
CA GLY A 37 18.97 1.47 -9.17
C GLY A 37 17.81 1.88 -8.28
N GLY A 38 16.69 1.19 -8.41
CA GLY A 38 15.55 1.23 -7.51
C GLY A 38 15.43 -0.11 -6.80
N ALA A 39 14.82 -0.14 -5.61
CA ALA A 39 14.49 -1.40 -4.97
C ALA A 39 13.62 -2.22 -5.93
N ALA A 40 14.10 -3.41 -6.32
CA ALA A 40 13.32 -4.34 -7.11
C ALA A 40 11.92 -4.48 -6.50
N PRO A 41 10.84 -4.55 -7.31
CA PRO A 41 9.55 -4.93 -6.77
C PRO A 41 9.77 -6.23 -6.02
N ALA A 42 9.35 -6.26 -4.77
CA ALA A 42 9.58 -7.43 -3.93
C ALA A 42 9.09 -8.66 -4.68
N VAL A 43 10.02 -9.56 -4.99
CA VAL A 43 9.72 -10.86 -5.56
C VAL A 43 8.65 -11.50 -4.68
N GLY A 44 7.50 -11.86 -5.25
CA GLY A 44 6.40 -12.44 -4.47
C GLY A 44 5.12 -11.63 -4.40
N PHE A 45 5.06 -10.42 -4.98
CA PHE A 45 3.81 -9.66 -5.10
C PHE A 45 3.01 -9.98 -6.38
N GLU A 46 3.19 -11.16 -6.93
CA GLU A 46 2.30 -11.64 -7.98
C GLU A 46 0.90 -11.85 -7.39
N LYS A 47 -0.12 -11.28 -8.02
CA LYS A 47 -1.52 -11.29 -7.54
C LYS A 47 -1.62 -10.86 -6.06
N PRO A 48 -1.31 -9.60 -5.74
CA PRO A 48 -1.37 -9.13 -4.36
C PRO A 48 -2.78 -9.22 -3.79
N VAL A 49 -2.85 -9.55 -2.51
CA VAL A 49 -4.08 -9.46 -1.71
C VAL A 49 -3.85 -8.49 -0.56
N GLY A 50 -4.86 -7.79 -0.14
CA GLY A 50 -4.71 -6.83 0.96
C GLY A 50 -6.02 -6.30 1.47
N LEU A 51 -5.94 -5.74 2.66
CA LEU A 51 -7.03 -5.03 3.32
C LEU A 51 -6.55 -3.64 3.72
N LEU A 52 -7.40 -2.66 3.49
CA LEU A 52 -7.24 -1.29 3.96
C LEU A 52 -8.50 -0.93 4.73
N ILE A 53 -8.33 -0.41 5.93
CA ILE A 53 -9.42 -0.08 6.83
C ILE A 53 -9.27 1.36 7.26
N TYR A 54 -10.34 2.14 7.13
CA TYR A 54 -10.46 3.49 7.67
C TYR A 54 -11.61 3.53 8.65
N LEU A 55 -11.33 3.85 9.91
CA LEU A 55 -12.35 4.01 10.93
C LEU A 55 -12.81 5.47 11.04
N PRO A 56 -14.09 5.71 11.36
CA PRO A 56 -14.61 7.06 11.56
C PRO A 56 -13.96 7.78 12.75
N THR A 57 -13.32 7.05 13.63
CA THR A 57 -12.58 7.55 14.80
C THR A 57 -11.16 8.03 14.46
N GLY A 58 -10.74 7.97 13.19
CA GLY A 58 -9.48 8.51 12.71
C GLY A 58 -8.32 7.51 12.69
N GLN A 59 -8.53 6.24 13.01
CA GLN A 59 -7.53 5.18 12.87
C GLN A 59 -7.61 4.52 11.51
N MET A 60 -6.48 4.02 11.03
CA MET A 60 -6.39 3.25 9.81
C MET A 60 -5.41 2.10 9.94
N SER A 61 -5.60 1.09 9.11
CA SER A 61 -4.65 -0.01 8.95
C SER A 61 -4.65 -0.49 7.52
N VAL A 62 -3.47 -0.78 7.00
CA VAL A 62 -3.30 -1.41 5.70
C VAL A 62 -2.34 -2.57 5.81
N ASN A 63 -2.73 -3.70 5.23
CA ASN A 63 -1.91 -4.89 5.10
C ASN A 63 -2.07 -5.44 3.69
N PHE A 64 -0.97 -5.80 3.07
CA PHE A 64 -0.98 -6.43 1.76
C PHE A 64 0.17 -7.43 1.64
N MET A 65 -0.04 -8.46 0.85
CA MET A 65 0.93 -9.52 0.64
C MET A 65 0.78 -10.13 -0.75
N GLY A 66 1.83 -10.79 -1.22
CA GLY A 66 1.73 -11.67 -2.37
C GLY A 66 0.85 -12.88 -2.05
N SER A 67 0.09 -13.36 -3.02
CA SER A 67 -0.60 -14.66 -2.90
C SER A 67 0.41 -15.81 -3.02
N GLY A 68 0.08 -16.97 -2.48
CA GLY A 68 0.91 -18.17 -2.60
C GLY A 68 2.18 -18.17 -1.74
N ARG A 69 2.21 -17.39 -0.66
CA ARG A 69 3.31 -17.44 0.32
C ARG A 69 3.38 -18.83 0.96
N ALA A 70 4.58 -19.40 0.99
CA ALA A 70 4.79 -20.70 1.62
C ALA A 70 4.59 -20.60 3.14
N PRO A 71 3.88 -21.54 3.78
CA PRO A 71 3.81 -21.61 5.22
C PRO A 71 5.17 -21.98 5.82
N PHE A 72 5.41 -21.57 7.06
CA PHE A 72 6.59 -22.02 7.80
C PHE A 72 6.48 -23.52 8.13
N LEU A 73 7.59 -24.21 8.10
CA LEU A 73 7.65 -25.61 8.55
C LEU A 73 7.22 -25.76 10.02
N ARG A 74 7.57 -24.76 10.83
CA ARG A 74 7.17 -24.67 12.24
C ARG A 74 6.69 -23.25 12.51
N GLU A 75 5.39 -23.10 12.75
CA GLU A 75 4.69 -21.81 12.86
C GLU A 75 5.39 -20.80 13.79
N PHE A 76 5.82 -21.24 14.98
CA PHE A 76 6.44 -20.38 15.97
C PHE A 76 7.97 -20.37 15.97
N PHE A 77 8.58 -21.15 15.10
CA PHE A 77 10.04 -21.29 15.02
C PHE A 77 10.53 -21.27 13.57
N PRO A 78 10.27 -20.19 12.82
CA PRO A 78 10.72 -20.09 11.44
C PRO A 78 12.24 -19.96 11.37
N THR A 79 12.81 -20.48 10.31
CA THR A 79 14.22 -20.25 9.99
C THR A 79 14.44 -18.82 9.46
N PRO A 80 15.69 -18.30 9.50
CA PRO A 80 16.00 -16.99 8.92
C PRO A 80 15.59 -16.85 7.43
N SER A 81 15.74 -17.91 6.64
CA SER A 81 15.37 -17.91 5.23
C SER A 81 13.83 -17.85 5.04
N GLU A 82 13.07 -18.54 5.88
CA GLU A 82 11.60 -18.47 5.87
C GLU A 82 11.12 -17.07 6.26
N LEU A 83 11.73 -16.44 7.26
CA LEU A 83 11.42 -15.05 7.65
C LEU A 83 11.73 -14.06 6.52
N ALA A 84 12.88 -14.22 5.86
CA ALA A 84 13.26 -13.36 4.74
C ALA A 84 12.27 -13.49 3.58
N ALA A 85 11.89 -14.71 3.20
CA ALA A 85 10.92 -14.95 2.14
C ALA A 85 9.52 -14.41 2.50
N ALA A 86 9.07 -14.62 3.73
CA ALA A 86 7.79 -14.10 4.20
C ALA A 86 7.76 -12.57 4.23
N GLY A 87 8.83 -11.95 4.70
CA GLY A 87 8.97 -10.50 4.76
C GLY A 87 9.07 -9.84 3.39
N ALA A 88 9.75 -10.46 2.44
CA ALA A 88 9.85 -9.96 1.06
C ALA A 88 8.50 -9.84 0.36
N ALA A 89 7.52 -10.66 0.74
CA ALA A 89 6.19 -10.72 0.15
C ALA A 89 5.10 -10.14 1.06
N TYR A 90 5.46 -9.26 1.99
CA TYR A 90 4.51 -8.65 2.92
C TYR A 90 4.80 -7.17 3.13
N GLY A 91 3.74 -6.38 3.28
CA GLY A 91 3.83 -4.98 3.67
C GLY A 91 2.61 -4.56 4.48
N GLY A 92 2.81 -3.57 5.33
CA GLY A 92 1.70 -3.06 6.11
C GLY A 92 2.14 -2.00 7.11
N TYR A 93 1.18 -1.20 7.52
CA TYR A 93 1.32 -0.22 8.57
C TYR A 93 -0.05 0.17 9.12
N ALA A 94 -0.05 0.74 10.30
CA ALA A 94 -1.24 1.28 10.94
C ALA A 94 -0.92 2.61 11.63
N GLY A 95 -1.96 3.38 11.91
CA GLY A 95 -1.85 4.66 12.59
C GLY A 95 -3.13 5.47 12.46
N ARG A 96 -2.99 6.79 12.31
CA ARG A 96 -4.11 7.71 12.12
C ARG A 96 -4.19 8.18 10.68
N TRP A 97 -5.35 8.64 10.28
CA TRP A 97 -5.58 9.19 8.96
C TRP A 97 -6.38 10.47 8.99
N GLU A 98 -6.17 11.28 7.97
CA GLU A 98 -6.95 12.49 7.70
C GLU A 98 -7.00 12.75 6.20
N VAL A 99 -7.94 13.56 5.76
CA VAL A 99 -8.12 13.94 4.35
C VAL A 99 -7.88 15.44 4.19
N ASP A 100 -7.02 15.80 3.27
CA ASP A 100 -6.89 17.16 2.75
C ASP A 100 -7.71 17.24 1.45
N GLU A 101 -8.98 17.63 1.57
CA GLU A 101 -9.90 17.72 0.43
C GLU A 101 -9.44 18.77 -0.59
N ALA A 102 -8.79 19.85 -0.13
CA ALA A 102 -8.32 20.91 -1.03
C ALA A 102 -7.20 20.43 -1.97
N ARG A 103 -6.39 19.49 -1.51
CA ARG A 103 -5.31 18.88 -2.31
C ARG A 103 -5.68 17.53 -2.92
N HIS A 104 -6.84 16.99 -2.59
CA HIS A 104 -7.21 15.61 -2.91
C HIS A 104 -6.17 14.59 -2.44
N GLU A 105 -5.76 14.73 -1.19
CA GLU A 105 -4.78 13.87 -0.56
C GLU A 105 -5.33 13.23 0.71
N VAL A 106 -4.99 11.96 0.92
CA VAL A 106 -5.14 11.30 2.21
C VAL A 106 -3.78 11.17 2.86
N LEU A 107 -3.70 11.49 4.14
CA LEU A 107 -2.50 11.45 4.95
C LEU A 107 -2.61 10.29 5.93
N HIS A 108 -1.59 9.45 5.97
CA HIS A 108 -1.45 8.35 6.91
C HIS A 108 -0.30 8.66 7.87
N HIS A 109 -0.63 8.93 9.13
CA HIS A 109 0.35 9.16 10.20
C HIS A 109 0.71 7.82 10.82
N VAL A 110 1.87 7.28 10.44
CA VAL A 110 2.27 5.91 10.74
C VAL A 110 2.74 5.77 12.18
N GLU A 111 2.10 4.91 12.95
CA GLU A 111 2.45 4.57 14.33
C GLU A 111 3.16 3.23 14.44
N THR A 112 2.74 2.26 13.61
CA THR A 112 3.38 0.95 13.49
C THR A 112 3.56 0.57 12.03
N ALA A 113 4.65 -0.08 11.67
CA ALA A 113 4.90 -0.50 10.29
C ALA A 113 5.81 -1.72 10.20
N PHE A 114 5.62 -2.52 9.15
CA PHE A 114 6.56 -3.57 8.79
C PHE A 114 7.93 -2.98 8.41
N VAL A 115 7.96 -1.88 7.65
CA VAL A 115 9.19 -1.16 7.31
C VAL A 115 9.51 -0.16 8.41
N PRO A 116 10.58 -0.36 9.22
CA PRO A 116 10.88 0.48 10.39
C PRO A 116 11.01 1.97 10.05
N ASN A 117 11.53 2.29 8.86
CA ASN A 117 11.73 3.67 8.41
C ASN A 117 10.43 4.49 8.27
N ARG A 118 9.27 3.85 8.24
CA ARG A 118 7.96 4.51 8.11
C ARG A 118 7.37 4.97 9.42
N VAL A 119 7.79 4.38 10.53
CA VAL A 119 7.28 4.75 11.87
C VAL A 119 7.57 6.21 12.17
N GLY A 120 6.55 6.94 12.61
CA GLY A 120 6.63 8.37 12.89
C GLY A 120 6.58 9.28 11.65
N ARG A 121 6.43 8.71 10.45
CA ARG A 121 6.29 9.50 9.21
C ARG A 121 4.83 9.66 8.82
N THR A 122 4.57 10.69 8.03
CA THR A 122 3.30 10.89 7.33
C THR A 122 3.45 10.45 5.88
N ILE A 123 2.70 9.44 5.48
CA ILE A 123 2.62 8.99 4.08
C ILE A 123 1.46 9.74 3.43
N ARG A 124 1.74 10.43 2.33
CA ARG A 124 0.76 11.19 1.55
C ARG A 124 0.43 10.43 0.27
N ARG A 125 -0.86 10.39 -0.04
CA ARG A 125 -1.35 9.78 -1.27
C ARG A 125 -2.41 10.64 -1.91
N SER A 126 -2.30 10.91 -3.20
CA SER A 126 -3.42 11.45 -3.93
C SER A 126 -4.49 10.37 -4.10
N TYR A 127 -5.75 10.76 -4.07
CA TYR A 127 -6.85 9.83 -4.21
C TYR A 127 -7.83 10.23 -5.29
N SER A 128 -8.54 9.25 -5.79
CA SER A 128 -9.74 9.45 -6.56
C SER A 128 -10.71 8.29 -6.33
N PHE A 129 -12.00 8.59 -6.39
CA PHE A 129 -13.05 7.59 -6.31
C PHE A 129 -13.69 7.39 -7.67
N LYS A 130 -13.89 6.14 -8.05
CA LYS A 130 -14.62 5.75 -9.25
C LYS A 130 -15.60 4.65 -8.87
N GLU A 131 -16.88 5.00 -8.79
CA GLU A 131 -17.92 4.09 -8.29
C GLU A 131 -17.56 3.53 -6.89
N ASN A 132 -17.35 2.23 -6.76
CA ASN A 132 -16.95 1.53 -5.53
C ASN A 132 -15.43 1.29 -5.43
N LEU A 133 -14.63 1.93 -6.30
CA LEU A 133 -13.18 1.87 -6.28
C LEU A 133 -12.58 3.13 -5.67
N LEU A 134 -11.57 2.94 -4.85
CA LEU A 134 -10.66 3.97 -4.35
C LEU A 134 -9.30 3.75 -5.00
N LEU A 135 -8.81 4.75 -5.70
CA LEU A 135 -7.49 4.77 -6.31
C LEU A 135 -6.56 5.60 -5.44
N LEU A 136 -5.47 5.01 -5.00
CA LEU A 136 -4.42 5.69 -4.20
C LEU A 136 -3.12 5.71 -4.98
N ARG A 137 -2.55 6.92 -5.15
CA ARG A 137 -1.24 7.13 -5.78
C ARG A 137 -0.26 7.68 -4.76
N PRO A 138 0.95 7.11 -4.65
CA PRO A 138 1.98 7.69 -3.81
C PRO A 138 2.34 9.09 -4.33
N ILE A 139 2.53 10.02 -3.41
CA ILE A 139 3.11 11.33 -3.71
C ILE A 139 4.58 11.23 -3.36
N ALA A 140 5.45 11.41 -4.35
CA ALA A 140 6.89 11.44 -4.14
C ALA A 140 7.22 12.58 -3.16
N LEU A 141 7.82 12.25 -2.04
CA LEU A 141 8.55 13.24 -1.25
C LEU A 141 9.79 13.63 -2.07
N ALA A 142 10.13 14.91 -2.06
CA ALA A 142 11.23 15.50 -2.85
C ALA A 142 12.64 15.05 -2.41
N SER A 143 12.81 13.80 -2.03
CA SER A 143 14.08 13.20 -1.64
C SER A 143 14.33 11.95 -2.47
N HIS A 144 15.25 12.05 -3.38
CA HIS A 144 16.15 11.07 -4.00
C HIS A 144 15.71 9.63 -4.29
N ASP A 145 14.56 9.16 -3.81
CA ASP A 145 14.05 7.84 -4.11
C ASP A 145 13.04 7.96 -5.24
N GLU A 146 13.40 7.49 -6.42
CA GLU A 146 12.47 7.24 -7.51
C GLU A 146 11.46 6.18 -7.02
N VAL A 147 10.40 6.63 -6.37
CA VAL A 147 9.28 5.75 -6.02
C VAL A 147 8.52 5.50 -7.30
N PRO A 148 8.47 4.28 -7.81
CA PRO A 148 7.66 3.98 -8.99
C PRO A 148 6.22 4.40 -8.73
N GLU A 149 5.63 5.12 -9.67
CA GLU A 149 4.22 5.50 -9.62
C GLU A 149 3.37 4.23 -9.68
N ARG A 150 3.00 3.75 -8.51
CA ARG A 150 2.09 2.62 -8.37
C ARG A 150 0.72 3.13 -7.95
N VAL A 151 -0.27 2.85 -8.76
CA VAL A 151 -1.66 3.08 -8.39
C VAL A 151 -2.18 1.84 -7.70
N LEU A 152 -2.59 2.00 -6.45
CA LEU A 152 -3.26 0.95 -5.69
C LEU A 152 -4.76 1.11 -5.88
N LEU A 153 -5.39 0.07 -6.40
CA LEU A 153 -6.83 0.02 -6.61
C LEU A 153 -7.47 -0.78 -5.49
N TRP A 154 -8.36 -0.14 -4.78
CA TRP A 154 -9.07 -0.71 -3.65
C TRP A 154 -10.56 -0.76 -3.93
N ARG A 155 -11.16 -1.93 -3.79
CA ARG A 155 -12.61 -2.13 -3.91
C ARG A 155 -13.24 -2.10 -2.52
N ARG A 156 -14.33 -1.35 -2.38
CA ARG A 156 -15.10 -1.35 -1.14
C ARG A 156 -15.66 -2.74 -0.89
N ARG A 157 -15.45 -3.23 0.33
CA ARG A 157 -16.06 -4.47 0.80
C ARG A 157 -17.49 -4.18 1.23
N SER A 158 -18.43 -4.95 0.73
CA SER A 158 -19.85 -4.90 1.11
C SER A 158 -20.10 -5.55 2.47
#